data_0137da42a32dae99baa2c49d5e1180ed
#
_entry.id   0137da42a32dae99baa2c49d5e1180ed
#
_cell.length_a   1.000
_cell.length_b   1.000
_cell.length_c   1.000
_cell.angle_alpha   90.00
_cell.angle_beta   90.00
_cell.angle_gamma   90.00
#
_symmetry.space_group_name_H-M   'P 1'
#
loop_
_entity.id
_entity.type
_entity.pdbx_description
1 polymer ?
#
loop_
_entity_poly.entity_id
_entity_poly.type
_entity_poly.pdbx_seq_one_letter_code
_entity_poly.pdbx_strand_id
1 'polypeptide(L)'
;MRPVTLFTGQWADLSIETLCQQAVEFGYDGLELACWGDHFEVDQATEDYCQAKRELLAKHNLALFSISNHLIGQAVCDAIDSRHQAILPPRIFGDGDPEGVRQRAAAEMIATGQAAARLGVDVVNGFTGSSIWHLLYSFPPVSPDMIEAGFADFAARWKPILDQYQALGVKFALEVHPTEIAFDIASAERAIHALDGHPAFGFNYDPSHLGYQGVDYVEFIYRFSDRIFHVHMRDVGWSATPTEAGVFGGHTEFGDRRRYWDFRSLGRGNIDFEEIIRALNRINYQGPLSVEWEDSGMDRVHGATEAAAFVKQVDFPPSDIAFDAAFED
;
A
#
# COMPACT_ATOMS: atom_id res chain seq x y z
N MET A 1 -21.63 -4.85 -1.01
CA MET A 1 -20.60 -4.26 -0.15
C MET A 1 -19.32 -5.04 -0.35
N ARG A 2 -18.19 -4.37 -0.36
CA ARG A 2 -16.86 -4.95 -0.54
C ARG A 2 -16.40 -5.65 0.76
N PRO A 3 -15.55 -6.69 0.70
CA PRO A 3 -14.92 -7.24 1.89
C PRO A 3 -14.06 -6.18 2.60
N VAL A 4 -14.12 -6.13 3.92
CA VAL A 4 -13.28 -5.24 4.73
C VAL A 4 -12.16 -6.07 5.36
N THR A 5 -10.91 -5.80 4.97
CA THR A 5 -9.74 -6.52 5.44
C THR A 5 -8.86 -5.67 6.35
N LEU A 6 -8.04 -6.32 7.17
CA LEU A 6 -7.03 -5.66 7.99
C LEU A 6 -5.65 -5.92 7.39
N PHE A 7 -4.89 -4.87 7.09
CA PHE A 7 -3.47 -5.00 6.79
C PHE A 7 -2.70 -5.32 8.08
N THR A 8 -1.92 -6.39 8.02
CA THR A 8 -1.29 -6.94 9.22
C THR A 8 0.06 -6.32 9.58
N GLY A 9 0.55 -5.37 8.77
CA GLY A 9 1.89 -4.78 8.92
C GLY A 9 2.16 -4.13 10.27
N GLN A 10 1.18 -3.41 10.81
CA GLN A 10 1.26 -2.73 12.11
C GLN A 10 1.03 -3.66 13.30
N TRP A 11 0.79 -4.95 13.04
CA TRP A 11 0.50 -5.99 14.04
C TRP A 11 1.57 -7.06 14.09
N ALA A 12 2.76 -6.82 13.49
CA ALA A 12 3.84 -7.80 13.36
C ALA A 12 4.51 -8.18 14.69
N ASP A 13 4.13 -7.54 15.79
CA ASP A 13 4.47 -7.93 17.17
C ASP A 13 3.62 -9.08 17.70
N LEU A 14 2.51 -9.43 17.03
CA LEU A 14 1.64 -10.55 17.37
C LEU A 14 1.89 -11.74 16.44
N SER A 15 1.61 -12.96 16.94
CA SER A 15 1.54 -14.11 16.06
C SER A 15 0.34 -14.00 15.13
N ILE A 16 0.45 -14.57 13.93
CA ILE A 16 -0.65 -14.56 12.97
C ILE A 16 -1.92 -15.25 13.52
N GLU A 17 -1.78 -16.31 14.31
CA GLU A 17 -2.93 -16.98 14.93
C GLU A 17 -3.65 -16.07 15.93
N THR A 18 -2.90 -15.32 16.76
CA THR A 18 -3.47 -14.33 17.68
C THR A 18 -4.18 -13.22 16.91
N LEU A 19 -3.56 -12.73 15.84
CA LEU A 19 -4.16 -11.67 15.04
C LEU A 19 -5.42 -12.15 14.30
N CYS A 20 -5.48 -13.39 13.82
CA CYS A 20 -6.70 -13.95 13.24
C CYS A 20 -7.88 -13.92 14.23
N GLN A 21 -7.63 -14.26 15.50
CA GLN A 21 -8.68 -14.20 16.54
C GLN A 21 -9.15 -12.77 16.75
N GLN A 22 -8.21 -11.83 16.91
CA GLN A 22 -8.53 -10.42 17.11
C GLN A 22 -9.24 -9.80 15.90
N ALA A 23 -8.81 -10.11 14.67
CA ALA A 23 -9.44 -9.58 13.47
C ALA A 23 -10.93 -9.97 13.37
N VAL A 24 -11.28 -11.20 13.75
CA VAL A 24 -12.68 -11.63 13.85
C VAL A 24 -13.43 -10.84 14.91
N GLU A 25 -12.83 -10.65 16.10
CA GLU A 25 -13.42 -9.86 17.19
C GLU A 25 -13.63 -8.39 16.80
N PHE A 26 -12.71 -7.82 16.02
CA PHE A 26 -12.81 -6.46 15.49
C PHE A 26 -13.86 -6.34 14.37
N GLY A 27 -14.29 -7.46 13.79
CA GLY A 27 -15.31 -7.50 12.76
C GLY A 27 -14.79 -7.42 11.32
N TYR A 28 -13.53 -7.77 11.07
CA TYR A 28 -12.97 -7.88 9.70
C TYR A 28 -13.44 -9.14 8.98
N ASP A 29 -13.54 -9.06 7.66
CA ASP A 29 -13.94 -10.17 6.78
C ASP A 29 -12.71 -10.95 6.27
N GLY A 30 -11.51 -10.39 6.42
CA GLY A 30 -10.27 -10.99 5.95
C GLY A 30 -9.03 -10.24 6.38
N LEU A 31 -7.88 -10.71 5.91
CA LEU A 31 -6.58 -10.09 6.15
C LEU A 31 -5.85 -9.78 4.84
N GLU A 32 -4.96 -8.82 4.90
CA GLU A 32 -3.88 -8.58 3.97
C GLU A 32 -2.58 -8.89 4.70
N LEU A 33 -1.86 -9.95 4.27
CA LEU A 33 -0.71 -10.44 5.04
C LEU A 33 0.56 -9.66 4.70
N ALA A 34 1.18 -9.10 5.73
CA ALA A 34 2.53 -8.55 5.64
C ALA A 34 3.56 -9.67 5.46
N CYS A 35 4.53 -9.46 4.56
CA CYS A 35 5.65 -10.38 4.34
C CYS A 35 6.79 -10.15 5.34
N TRP A 36 6.44 -9.90 6.60
CA TRP A 36 7.37 -9.77 7.72
C TRP A 36 6.71 -10.17 9.06
N GLY A 37 7.53 -10.30 10.08
CA GLY A 37 7.08 -10.89 11.35
C GLY A 37 6.74 -12.36 11.19
N ASP A 38 5.76 -12.86 11.95
CA ASP A 38 5.23 -14.24 11.87
C ASP A 38 4.14 -14.39 10.78
N HIS A 39 3.79 -13.29 10.07
CA HIS A 39 2.58 -13.28 9.26
C HIS A 39 2.76 -14.05 7.96
N PHE A 40 3.80 -13.76 7.20
CA PHE A 40 4.13 -14.52 5.99
C PHE A 40 5.62 -14.42 5.67
N GLU A 41 6.29 -15.57 5.49
CA GLU A 41 7.71 -15.64 5.14
C GLU A 41 7.88 -16.14 3.70
N VAL A 42 8.35 -15.25 2.82
CA VAL A 42 8.46 -15.51 1.38
C VAL A 42 9.45 -16.64 1.07
N ASP A 43 10.58 -16.73 1.79
CA ASP A 43 11.59 -17.76 1.62
C ASP A 43 11.13 -19.15 2.07
N GLN A 44 10.05 -19.24 2.86
CA GLN A 44 9.42 -20.49 3.28
C GLN A 44 8.20 -20.86 2.43
N ALA A 45 7.81 -20.05 1.45
CA ALA A 45 6.53 -20.16 0.72
C ALA A 45 6.46 -21.37 -0.22
N THR A 46 6.63 -22.59 0.33
CA THR A 46 6.28 -23.85 -0.31
C THR A 46 4.76 -24.01 -0.44
N GLU A 47 4.29 -24.99 -1.25
CA GLU A 47 2.86 -25.28 -1.34
C GLU A 47 2.26 -25.65 0.01
N ASP A 48 2.95 -26.48 0.80
CA ASP A 48 2.50 -26.91 2.13
C ASP A 48 2.40 -25.72 3.10
N TYR A 49 3.37 -24.80 3.07
CA TYR A 49 3.34 -23.60 3.89
C TYR A 49 2.17 -22.68 3.50
N CYS A 50 1.99 -22.45 2.21
CA CYS A 50 0.88 -21.65 1.70
C CYS A 50 -0.47 -22.29 2.03
N GLN A 51 -0.58 -23.61 1.91
CA GLN A 51 -1.78 -24.35 2.29
C GLN A 51 -2.08 -24.19 3.78
N ALA A 52 -1.06 -24.33 4.65
CA ALA A 52 -1.24 -24.15 6.11
C ALA A 52 -1.73 -22.73 6.46
N LYS A 53 -1.22 -21.68 5.76
CA LYS A 53 -1.71 -20.29 5.95
C LYS A 53 -3.17 -20.16 5.50
N ARG A 54 -3.57 -20.73 4.35
CA ARG A 54 -4.98 -20.76 3.90
C ARG A 54 -5.89 -21.44 4.91
N GLU A 55 -5.47 -22.60 5.44
CA GLU A 55 -6.23 -23.35 6.44
C GLU A 55 -6.40 -22.60 7.75
N LEU A 56 -5.34 -21.90 8.20
CA LEU A 56 -5.41 -21.05 9.38
C LEU A 56 -6.44 -19.94 9.21
N LEU A 57 -6.41 -19.22 8.09
CA LEU A 57 -7.37 -18.15 7.81
C LEU A 57 -8.80 -18.71 7.70
N ALA A 58 -8.97 -19.83 6.97
CA ALA A 58 -10.27 -20.49 6.81
C ALA A 58 -10.86 -20.98 8.15
N LYS A 59 -10.02 -21.46 9.08
CA LYS A 59 -10.45 -21.83 10.46
C LYS A 59 -11.13 -20.68 11.20
N HIS A 60 -10.72 -19.44 10.88
CA HIS A 60 -11.28 -18.22 11.44
C HIS A 60 -12.31 -17.52 10.53
N ASN A 61 -12.70 -18.13 9.40
CA ASN A 61 -13.55 -17.53 8.38
C ASN A 61 -13.03 -16.19 7.82
N LEU A 62 -11.72 -16.03 7.76
CA LEU A 62 -11.06 -14.86 7.21
C LEU A 62 -10.64 -15.13 5.76
N ALA A 63 -10.98 -14.20 4.86
CA ALA A 63 -10.54 -14.22 3.47
C ALA A 63 -9.13 -13.63 3.31
N LEU A 64 -8.46 -13.97 2.20
CA LEU A 64 -7.18 -13.41 1.79
C LEU A 64 -7.28 -12.91 0.35
N PHE A 65 -6.90 -11.65 0.09
CA PHE A 65 -6.98 -11.06 -1.24
C PHE A 65 -5.62 -10.60 -1.77
N SER A 66 -4.67 -10.33 -0.89
CA SER A 66 -3.34 -9.85 -1.25
C SER A 66 -2.32 -10.17 -0.16
N ILE A 67 -1.04 -10.11 -0.54
CA ILE A 67 0.08 -10.04 0.40
C ILE A 67 0.87 -8.76 0.14
N SER A 68 1.64 -8.32 1.15
CA SER A 68 2.28 -7.00 1.10
C SER A 68 3.73 -7.07 1.49
N ASN A 69 4.63 -6.65 0.58
CA ASN A 69 6.07 -6.71 0.79
C ASN A 69 6.74 -5.33 0.59
N HIS A 70 6.26 -4.34 1.35
CA HIS A 70 6.73 -2.95 1.29
C HIS A 70 8.22 -2.83 1.62
N LEU A 71 8.67 -3.48 2.70
CA LEU A 71 10.04 -3.35 3.20
C LEU A 71 11.09 -3.81 2.19
N ILE A 72 10.83 -4.91 1.49
CA ILE A 72 11.72 -5.44 0.47
C ILE A 72 11.62 -4.62 -0.81
N GLY A 73 10.41 -4.28 -1.23
CA GLY A 73 10.18 -3.47 -2.43
C GLY A 73 10.90 -2.12 -2.38
N GLN A 74 10.89 -1.46 -1.20
CA GLN A 74 11.66 -0.23 -0.95
C GLN A 74 13.13 -0.35 -1.37
N ALA A 75 13.77 -1.46 -1.06
CA ALA A 75 15.18 -1.65 -1.32
C ALA A 75 15.53 -1.93 -2.79
N VAL A 76 14.55 -2.11 -3.68
CA VAL A 76 14.83 -2.39 -5.11
C VAL A 76 15.46 -1.19 -5.81
N CYS A 77 14.98 0.04 -5.53
CA CYS A 77 15.49 1.26 -6.16
C CYS A 77 16.14 2.26 -5.19
N ASP A 78 16.00 2.09 -3.88
CA ASP A 78 16.53 3.07 -2.93
C ASP A 78 18.06 3.23 -2.98
N ALA A 79 18.51 4.39 -2.55
CA ALA A 79 19.90 4.61 -2.18
C ALA A 79 20.15 3.92 -0.84
N ILE A 80 20.65 2.68 -0.89
CA ILE A 80 20.82 1.83 0.29
C ILE A 80 21.81 2.45 1.28
N ASP A 81 21.38 2.53 2.55
CA ASP A 81 22.19 3.02 3.68
C ASP A 81 21.84 2.25 4.97
N SER A 82 22.33 2.74 6.12
CA SER A 82 22.14 2.09 7.43
C SER A 82 20.66 1.97 7.87
N ARG A 83 19.74 2.79 7.34
CA ARG A 83 18.31 2.72 7.66
C ARG A 83 17.71 1.40 7.17
N HIS A 84 18.18 0.92 6.02
CA HIS A 84 17.72 -0.33 5.42
C HIS A 84 18.08 -1.56 6.25
N GLN A 85 19.18 -1.50 7.02
CA GLN A 85 19.56 -2.59 7.93
C GLN A 85 18.49 -2.86 9.00
N ALA A 86 17.75 -1.83 9.40
CA ALA A 86 16.73 -1.95 10.44
C ALA A 86 15.42 -2.60 9.93
N ILE A 87 15.17 -2.54 8.63
CA ILE A 87 13.91 -3.01 8.04
C ILE A 87 14.06 -4.27 7.17
N LEU A 88 15.28 -4.58 6.73
CA LEU A 88 15.54 -5.73 5.86
C LEU A 88 16.02 -6.94 6.67
N PRO A 89 15.56 -8.16 6.34
CA PRO A 89 16.11 -9.35 6.96
C PRO A 89 17.60 -9.51 6.58
N PRO A 90 18.42 -10.15 7.45
CA PRO A 90 19.85 -10.30 7.22
C PRO A 90 20.22 -10.95 5.88
N ARG A 91 19.40 -11.87 5.35
CA ARG A 91 19.62 -12.53 4.05
C ARG A 91 19.49 -11.55 2.87
N ILE A 92 18.75 -10.45 3.03
CA ILE A 92 18.59 -9.42 2.00
C ILE A 92 19.64 -8.33 2.19
N PHE A 93 19.81 -7.80 3.41
CA PHE A 93 20.82 -6.78 3.67
C PHE A 93 22.24 -7.30 3.43
N GLY A 94 22.55 -8.52 3.88
CA GLY A 94 23.84 -9.18 3.70
C GLY A 94 25.00 -8.36 4.24
N ASP A 95 25.96 -8.09 3.38
CA ASP A 95 27.17 -7.29 3.69
C ASP A 95 26.93 -5.76 3.58
N GLY A 96 25.71 -5.34 3.19
CA GLY A 96 25.36 -3.94 3.02
C GLY A 96 25.87 -3.30 1.73
N ASP A 97 26.50 -4.07 0.81
CA ASP A 97 26.82 -3.54 -0.53
C ASP A 97 25.53 -3.07 -1.23
N PRO A 98 25.41 -1.78 -1.59
CA PRO A 98 24.14 -1.23 -2.08
C PRO A 98 23.57 -1.95 -3.29
N GLU A 99 24.40 -2.32 -4.27
CA GLU A 99 23.91 -3.03 -5.46
C GLU A 99 23.55 -4.48 -5.14
N GLY A 100 24.33 -5.15 -4.29
CA GLY A 100 24.02 -6.48 -3.82
C GLY A 100 22.70 -6.54 -3.05
N VAL A 101 22.39 -5.55 -2.21
CA VAL A 101 21.10 -5.43 -1.51
C VAL A 101 19.96 -5.29 -2.53
N ARG A 102 20.07 -4.38 -3.49
CA ARG A 102 19.04 -4.16 -4.53
C ARG A 102 18.76 -5.43 -5.35
N GLN A 103 19.81 -6.16 -5.72
CA GLN A 103 19.68 -7.41 -6.48
C GLN A 103 18.97 -8.51 -5.66
N ARG A 104 19.33 -8.65 -4.38
CA ARG A 104 18.66 -9.60 -3.48
C ARG A 104 17.20 -9.19 -3.22
N ALA A 105 16.93 -7.90 -3.06
CA ALA A 105 15.56 -7.39 -2.93
C ALA A 105 14.72 -7.67 -4.19
N ALA A 106 15.26 -7.43 -5.39
CA ALA A 106 14.59 -7.73 -6.65
C ALA A 106 14.28 -9.23 -6.79
N ALA A 107 15.23 -10.11 -6.42
CA ALA A 107 15.01 -11.55 -6.42
C ALA A 107 13.91 -11.97 -5.43
N GLU A 108 13.88 -11.37 -4.27
CA GLU A 108 12.83 -11.62 -3.25
C GLU A 108 11.47 -11.10 -3.72
N MET A 109 11.38 -9.97 -4.42
CA MET A 109 10.12 -9.50 -5.00
C MET A 109 9.60 -10.47 -6.06
N ILE A 110 10.46 -11.08 -6.88
CA ILE A 110 10.06 -12.16 -7.79
C ILE A 110 9.52 -13.36 -7.01
N ALA A 111 10.20 -13.78 -5.95
CA ALA A 111 9.74 -14.86 -5.07
C ALA A 111 8.40 -14.53 -4.39
N THR A 112 8.17 -13.26 -4.03
CA THR A 112 6.89 -12.78 -3.49
C THR A 112 5.74 -12.98 -4.48
N GLY A 113 5.94 -12.67 -5.77
CA GLY A 113 4.96 -12.98 -6.83
C GLY A 113 4.65 -14.46 -6.95
N GLN A 114 5.68 -15.32 -6.87
CA GLN A 114 5.51 -16.78 -6.88
C GLN A 114 4.73 -17.27 -5.63
N ALA A 115 5.01 -16.68 -4.48
CA ALA A 115 4.31 -16.98 -3.24
C ALA A 115 2.84 -16.56 -3.30
N ALA A 116 2.54 -15.38 -3.86
CA ALA A 116 1.17 -14.91 -4.10
C ALA A 116 0.39 -15.90 -4.98
N ALA A 117 0.98 -16.33 -6.10
CA ALA A 117 0.37 -17.33 -6.99
C ALA A 117 0.07 -18.66 -6.26
N ARG A 118 1.01 -19.16 -5.42
CA ARG A 118 0.79 -20.37 -4.59
C ARG A 118 -0.29 -20.17 -3.53
N LEU A 119 -0.38 -18.98 -2.93
CA LEU A 119 -1.45 -18.62 -2.00
C LEU A 119 -2.81 -18.50 -2.68
N GLY A 120 -2.85 -18.38 -4.02
CA GLY A 120 -4.09 -18.16 -4.76
C GLY A 120 -4.57 -16.72 -4.70
N VAL A 121 -3.68 -15.75 -4.47
CA VAL A 121 -3.96 -14.32 -4.57
C VAL A 121 -3.24 -13.72 -5.77
N ASP A 122 -3.83 -12.73 -6.38
CA ASP A 122 -3.34 -12.11 -7.63
C ASP A 122 -2.79 -10.70 -7.45
N VAL A 123 -2.73 -10.19 -6.21
CA VAL A 123 -2.18 -8.86 -5.90
C VAL A 123 -1.07 -8.95 -4.85
N VAL A 124 0.04 -8.31 -5.16
CA VAL A 124 1.13 -8.01 -4.21
C VAL A 124 1.22 -6.50 -4.06
N ASN A 125 0.97 -6.00 -2.85
CA ASN A 125 1.17 -4.60 -2.51
C ASN A 125 2.62 -4.34 -2.07
N GLY A 126 3.11 -3.13 -2.29
CA GLY A 126 4.45 -2.79 -1.82
C GLY A 126 4.95 -1.45 -2.30
N PHE A 127 6.18 -1.16 -1.92
CA PHE A 127 6.96 -0.02 -2.36
C PHE A 127 7.89 -0.39 -3.51
N THR A 128 8.38 0.61 -4.23
CA THR A 128 9.37 0.44 -5.30
C THR A 128 10.74 0.94 -4.92
N GLY A 129 10.80 1.80 -3.91
CA GLY A 129 11.91 2.69 -3.66
C GLY A 129 12.10 3.74 -4.76
N SER A 130 13.08 4.60 -4.55
CA SER A 130 13.45 5.65 -5.51
C SER A 130 14.91 6.09 -5.36
N SER A 131 15.68 6.00 -6.42
CA SER A 131 17.06 6.52 -6.45
C SER A 131 17.11 8.04 -6.48
N ILE A 132 15.99 8.73 -6.72
CA ILE A 132 15.89 10.19 -6.89
C ILE A 132 15.04 10.89 -5.86
N TRP A 133 14.53 10.20 -4.84
CA TRP A 133 13.71 10.85 -3.82
C TRP A 133 14.39 12.02 -3.13
N HIS A 134 15.71 11.96 -2.91
CA HIS A 134 16.49 13.04 -2.33
C HIS A 134 16.57 14.30 -3.21
N LEU A 135 16.15 14.23 -4.47
CA LEU A 135 16.05 15.35 -5.41
C LEU A 135 14.68 16.04 -5.38
N LEU A 136 13.78 15.64 -4.49
CA LEU A 136 12.45 16.23 -4.34
C LEU A 136 12.49 17.76 -4.19
N TYR A 137 13.47 18.28 -3.45
CA TYR A 137 13.67 19.71 -3.31
C TYR A 137 14.67 20.20 -4.38
N SER A 138 14.25 21.17 -5.19
CA SER A 138 14.94 21.58 -6.42
C SER A 138 16.23 22.41 -6.21
N PHE A 139 16.76 22.48 -4.99
CA PHE A 139 18.03 23.16 -4.69
C PHE A 139 18.93 22.24 -3.83
N PRO A 140 20.23 22.05 -4.20
CA PRO A 140 20.92 22.55 -5.42
C PRO A 140 20.18 22.23 -6.73
N PRO A 141 20.40 23.00 -7.84
CA PRO A 141 19.65 22.83 -9.07
C PRO A 141 19.63 21.37 -9.57
N VAL A 142 18.43 20.84 -9.77
CA VAL A 142 18.20 19.48 -10.30
C VAL A 142 17.96 19.59 -11.80
N SER A 143 18.80 18.94 -12.62
CA SER A 143 18.58 18.91 -14.06
C SER A 143 17.50 17.90 -14.45
N PRO A 144 16.80 18.11 -15.58
CA PRO A 144 15.86 17.09 -16.10
C PRO A 144 16.51 15.72 -16.29
N ASP A 145 17.77 15.67 -16.74
CA ASP A 145 18.49 14.40 -16.97
C ASP A 145 18.68 13.57 -15.69
N MET A 146 18.82 14.23 -14.52
CA MET A 146 18.92 13.54 -13.24
C MET A 146 17.60 12.81 -12.91
N ILE A 147 16.49 13.46 -13.21
CA ILE A 147 15.16 12.87 -12.99
C ILE A 147 14.89 11.74 -13.99
N GLU A 148 15.23 11.95 -15.28
CA GLU A 148 15.12 10.91 -16.29
C GLU A 148 15.95 9.66 -15.95
N ALA A 149 17.16 9.84 -15.44
CA ALA A 149 18.01 8.76 -14.98
C ALA A 149 17.35 7.93 -13.86
N GLY A 150 16.63 8.58 -12.93
CA GLY A 150 15.91 7.89 -11.86
C GLY A 150 14.75 7.03 -12.37
N PHE A 151 13.94 7.55 -13.30
CA PHE A 151 12.86 6.77 -13.92
C PHE A 151 13.41 5.64 -14.82
N ALA A 152 14.55 5.84 -15.46
CA ALA A 152 15.23 4.80 -16.23
C ALA A 152 15.77 3.68 -15.33
N ASP A 153 16.37 4.01 -14.17
CA ASP A 153 16.82 3.03 -13.16
C ASP A 153 15.61 2.23 -12.61
N PHE A 154 14.54 2.92 -12.25
CA PHE A 154 13.28 2.29 -11.84
C PHE A 154 12.77 1.28 -12.88
N ALA A 155 12.66 1.71 -14.13
CA ALA A 155 12.20 0.84 -15.21
C ALA A 155 13.11 -0.37 -15.44
N ALA A 156 14.43 -0.16 -15.41
CA ALA A 156 15.40 -1.23 -15.61
C ALA A 156 15.31 -2.32 -14.52
N ARG A 157 14.99 -1.94 -13.28
CA ARG A 157 14.88 -2.88 -12.14
C ARG A 157 13.52 -3.54 -12.06
N TRP A 158 12.44 -2.78 -12.29
CA TRP A 158 11.08 -3.28 -12.08
C TRP A 158 10.50 -4.04 -13.27
N LYS A 159 10.84 -3.72 -14.53
CA LYS A 159 10.32 -4.47 -15.68
C LYS A 159 10.58 -5.97 -15.59
N PRO A 160 11.78 -6.46 -15.25
CA PRO A 160 12.01 -7.91 -15.11
C PRO A 160 11.16 -8.56 -14.00
N ILE A 161 10.89 -7.84 -12.91
CA ILE A 161 10.02 -8.32 -11.83
C ILE A 161 8.58 -8.43 -12.34
N LEU A 162 8.09 -7.38 -13.00
CA LEU A 162 6.74 -7.30 -13.54
C LEU A 162 6.47 -8.33 -14.63
N ASP A 163 7.46 -8.63 -15.47
CA ASP A 163 7.38 -9.69 -16.47
C ASP A 163 7.10 -11.06 -15.81
N GLN A 164 7.76 -11.35 -14.67
CA GLN A 164 7.51 -12.57 -13.90
C GLN A 164 6.10 -12.55 -13.28
N TYR A 165 5.68 -11.42 -12.74
CA TYR A 165 4.33 -11.27 -12.18
C TYR A 165 3.26 -11.51 -13.25
N GLN A 166 3.41 -10.90 -14.42
CA GLN A 166 2.51 -11.10 -15.56
C GLN A 166 2.43 -12.56 -15.98
N ALA A 167 3.57 -13.26 -16.05
CA ALA A 167 3.63 -14.68 -16.40
C ALA A 167 2.91 -15.57 -15.37
N LEU A 168 2.83 -15.13 -14.11
CA LEU A 168 2.14 -15.81 -13.01
C LEU A 168 0.67 -15.42 -12.88
N GLY A 169 0.20 -14.44 -13.65
CA GLY A 169 -1.14 -13.85 -13.48
C GLY A 169 -1.27 -12.97 -12.22
N VAL A 170 -0.14 -12.53 -11.66
CA VAL A 170 -0.07 -11.67 -10.47
C VAL A 170 0.15 -10.23 -10.88
N LYS A 171 -0.35 -9.29 -10.11
CA LYS A 171 -0.19 -7.84 -10.27
C LYS A 171 0.60 -7.25 -9.11
N PHE A 172 1.43 -6.27 -9.40
CA PHE A 172 2.07 -5.45 -8.38
C PHE A 172 1.31 -4.14 -8.21
N ALA A 173 0.93 -3.83 -7.01
CA ALA A 173 0.21 -2.63 -6.63
C ALA A 173 1.14 -1.72 -5.79
N LEU A 174 1.71 -0.69 -6.43
CA LEU A 174 2.52 0.30 -5.73
C LEU A 174 1.64 1.15 -4.83
N GLU A 175 1.97 1.22 -3.55
CA GLU A 175 1.44 2.26 -2.68
C GLU A 175 2.14 3.58 -2.98
N VAL A 176 1.35 4.56 -3.48
CA VAL A 176 1.85 5.89 -3.86
C VAL A 176 2.15 6.67 -2.58
N HIS A 177 3.44 6.87 -2.32
CA HIS A 177 3.95 7.29 -1.03
C HIS A 177 5.17 8.21 -1.18
N PRO A 178 5.32 9.28 -0.37
CA PRO A 178 6.60 9.98 -0.25
C PRO A 178 7.73 9.01 0.08
N THR A 179 8.84 9.11 -0.64
CA THR A 179 10.00 8.24 -0.75
C THR A 179 10.00 7.32 -1.98
N GLU A 180 8.84 7.06 -2.55
CA GLU A 180 8.70 6.22 -3.74
C GLU A 180 8.97 7.00 -5.03
N ILE A 181 9.09 6.26 -6.14
CA ILE A 181 9.21 6.86 -7.49
C ILE A 181 7.93 7.62 -7.88
N ALA A 182 6.78 7.20 -7.34
CA ALA A 182 5.50 7.86 -7.49
C ALA A 182 4.94 8.25 -6.12
N PHE A 183 4.70 9.56 -5.93
CA PHE A 183 4.23 10.16 -4.68
C PHE A 183 3.07 11.15 -4.87
N ASP A 184 2.66 11.36 -6.13
CA ASP A 184 1.52 12.17 -6.55
C ASP A 184 1.01 11.70 -7.91
N ILE A 185 -0.04 12.36 -8.46
CA ILE A 185 -0.62 12.00 -9.77
C ILE A 185 0.41 12.13 -10.90
N ALA A 186 1.19 13.20 -10.90
CA ALA A 186 2.13 13.47 -11.99
C ALA A 186 3.28 12.45 -12.01
N SER A 187 3.83 12.12 -10.86
CA SER A 187 4.88 11.09 -10.76
C SER A 187 4.33 9.67 -11.01
N ALA A 188 3.08 9.39 -10.63
CA ALA A 188 2.41 8.13 -10.94
C ALA A 188 2.20 7.93 -12.46
N GLU A 189 1.75 8.96 -13.18
CA GLU A 189 1.66 8.93 -14.65
C GLU A 189 3.03 8.66 -15.27
N ARG A 190 4.05 9.30 -14.76
CA ARG A 190 5.42 9.15 -15.25
C ARG A 190 5.98 7.75 -14.97
N ALA A 191 5.67 7.15 -13.81
CA ALA A 191 6.05 5.78 -13.48
C ALA A 191 5.42 4.77 -14.46
N ILE A 192 4.12 4.92 -14.76
CA ILE A 192 3.44 4.11 -15.77
C ILE A 192 4.13 4.25 -17.14
N HIS A 193 4.44 5.50 -17.55
CA HIS A 193 5.11 5.75 -18.84
C HIS A 193 6.50 5.11 -18.89
N ALA A 194 7.30 5.22 -17.82
CA ALA A 194 8.64 4.62 -17.74
C ALA A 194 8.61 3.08 -17.89
N LEU A 195 7.52 2.45 -17.45
CA LEU A 195 7.26 1.02 -17.58
C LEU A 195 6.57 0.63 -18.90
N ASP A 196 6.44 1.54 -19.88
CA ASP A 196 5.70 1.35 -21.14
C ASP A 196 4.25 0.86 -20.91
N GLY A 197 3.62 1.31 -19.83
CA GLY A 197 2.26 0.92 -19.46
C GLY A 197 2.12 -0.56 -19.06
N HIS A 198 3.15 -1.18 -18.49
CA HIS A 198 3.18 -2.60 -18.17
C HIS A 198 1.90 -3.05 -17.43
N PRO A 199 1.19 -4.12 -17.90
CA PRO A 199 -0.14 -4.48 -17.40
C PRO A 199 -0.14 -5.03 -15.98
N ALA A 200 0.98 -5.59 -15.49
CA ALA A 200 1.11 -6.07 -14.12
C ALA A 200 1.45 -4.95 -13.11
N PHE A 201 1.61 -3.68 -13.55
CA PHE A 201 1.87 -2.54 -12.69
C PHE A 201 0.60 -1.69 -12.50
N GLY A 202 0.27 -1.42 -11.25
CA GLY A 202 -0.81 -0.54 -10.86
C GLY A 202 -0.60 -0.04 -9.45
N PHE A 203 -1.68 0.33 -8.78
CA PHE A 203 -1.62 1.02 -7.50
C PHE A 203 -2.41 0.32 -6.41
N ASN A 204 -1.81 0.27 -5.24
CA ASN A 204 -2.50 0.21 -3.97
C ASN A 204 -2.84 1.66 -3.60
N TYR A 205 -4.10 2.00 -3.68
CA TYR A 205 -4.57 3.35 -3.42
C TYR A 205 -4.65 3.61 -1.92
N ASP A 206 -3.86 4.57 -1.44
CA ASP A 206 -3.95 5.11 -0.08
C ASP A 206 -4.20 6.63 -0.16
N PRO A 207 -5.37 7.12 0.29
CA PRO A 207 -5.71 8.53 0.24
C PRO A 207 -4.89 9.38 1.22
N SER A 208 -4.39 8.77 2.30
CA SER A 208 -3.73 9.52 3.38
C SER A 208 -2.45 10.21 2.91
N HIS A 209 -1.64 9.48 2.11
CA HIS A 209 -0.38 10.01 1.58
C HIS A 209 -0.57 11.12 0.55
N LEU A 210 -1.70 11.13 -0.13
CA LEU A 210 -2.06 12.18 -1.10
C LEU A 210 -2.68 13.39 -0.39
N GLY A 211 -3.57 13.15 0.60
CA GLY A 211 -4.38 14.18 1.23
C GLY A 211 -3.56 15.27 1.91
N TYR A 212 -2.63 14.91 2.80
CA TYR A 212 -1.83 15.91 3.52
C TYR A 212 -0.86 16.67 2.62
N GLN A 213 -0.53 16.12 1.45
CA GLN A 213 0.29 16.81 0.44
C GLN A 213 -0.52 17.85 -0.36
N GLY A 214 -1.86 17.85 -0.25
CA GLY A 214 -2.73 18.68 -1.07
C GLY A 214 -2.93 18.13 -2.48
N VAL A 215 -2.70 16.84 -2.70
CA VAL A 215 -2.99 16.14 -3.95
C VAL A 215 -4.46 15.70 -3.95
N ASP A 216 -5.14 15.85 -5.08
CA ASP A 216 -6.52 15.40 -5.24
C ASP A 216 -6.58 13.86 -5.27
N TYR A 217 -6.85 13.30 -4.11
CA TYR A 217 -6.90 11.84 -3.93
C TYR A 217 -8.15 11.21 -4.59
N VAL A 218 -9.20 11.97 -4.85
CA VAL A 218 -10.38 11.47 -5.58
C VAL A 218 -10.10 11.44 -7.08
N GLU A 219 -9.48 12.50 -7.64
CA GLU A 219 -9.03 12.51 -9.04
C GLU A 219 -8.03 11.38 -9.32
N PHE A 220 -7.21 10.98 -8.34
CA PHE A 220 -6.30 9.83 -8.49
C PHE A 220 -7.05 8.56 -8.90
N ILE A 221 -8.21 8.28 -8.27
CA ILE A 221 -9.02 7.10 -8.58
C ILE A 221 -9.53 7.15 -10.03
N TYR A 222 -10.03 8.31 -10.47
CA TYR A 222 -10.52 8.46 -11.85
C TYR A 222 -9.40 8.39 -12.88
N ARG A 223 -8.26 9.02 -12.59
CA ARG A 223 -7.09 9.05 -13.47
C ARG A 223 -6.53 7.68 -13.76
N PHE A 224 -6.52 6.81 -12.74
CA PHE A 224 -5.92 5.49 -12.81
C PHE A 224 -6.93 4.36 -12.64
N SER A 225 -8.15 4.57 -13.14
CA SER A 225 -9.31 3.70 -12.92
C SER A 225 -9.09 2.23 -13.31
N ASP A 226 -8.27 1.95 -14.32
CA ASP A 226 -7.90 0.60 -14.78
C ASP A 226 -6.69 0.02 -14.05
N ARG A 227 -6.10 0.76 -13.11
CA ARG A 227 -4.87 0.42 -12.40
C ARG A 227 -4.98 0.46 -10.88
N ILE A 228 -6.16 0.69 -10.33
CA ILE A 228 -6.42 0.53 -8.89
C ILE A 228 -6.61 -0.97 -8.63
N PHE A 229 -5.57 -1.64 -8.17
CA PHE A 229 -5.58 -3.09 -7.92
C PHE A 229 -5.91 -3.42 -6.47
N HIS A 230 -5.62 -2.50 -5.57
CA HIS A 230 -5.90 -2.61 -4.14
C HIS A 230 -6.24 -1.25 -3.55
N VAL A 231 -6.90 -1.23 -2.39
CA VAL A 231 -7.29 0.00 -1.70
C VAL A 231 -6.96 -0.12 -0.23
N HIS A 232 -6.07 0.74 0.25
CA HIS A 232 -5.91 1.00 1.67
C HIS A 232 -6.90 2.06 2.13
N MET A 233 -7.63 1.72 3.17
CA MET A 233 -8.46 2.65 3.92
C MET A 233 -7.63 3.15 5.09
N ARG A 234 -7.14 4.38 4.96
CA ARG A 234 -6.27 5.02 5.95
C ARG A 234 -6.60 6.50 6.03
N ASP A 235 -6.71 7.01 7.24
CA ASP A 235 -7.08 8.41 7.48
C ASP A 235 -5.87 9.22 7.98
N VAL A 236 -5.90 10.50 7.72
CA VAL A 236 -4.89 11.45 8.13
C VAL A 236 -5.51 12.79 8.49
N GLY A 237 -5.11 13.35 9.61
CA GLY A 237 -5.47 14.71 9.99
C GLY A 237 -4.35 15.68 9.65
N TRP A 238 -4.68 16.82 9.04
CA TRP A 238 -3.74 17.92 8.83
C TRP A 238 -4.32 19.23 9.38
N SER A 239 -3.42 20.14 9.75
CA SER A 239 -3.81 21.40 10.34
C SER A 239 -4.34 22.38 9.30
N ALA A 240 -5.49 23.02 9.60
CA ALA A 240 -6.02 24.12 8.82
C ALA A 240 -5.25 25.45 9.04
N THR A 241 -4.36 25.50 10.05
CA THR A 241 -3.58 26.67 10.41
C THR A 241 -2.09 26.36 10.42
N PRO A 242 -1.20 27.36 10.29
CA PRO A 242 0.24 27.15 10.37
C PRO A 242 0.66 26.43 11.65
N THR A 243 1.63 25.54 11.54
CA THR A 243 2.22 24.75 12.63
C THR A 243 3.73 25.05 12.73
N GLU A 244 4.38 24.58 13.79
CA GLU A 244 5.84 24.76 13.97
C GLU A 244 6.66 23.89 13.01
N ALA A 245 6.16 22.67 12.68
CA ALA A 245 6.74 21.81 11.64
C ALA A 245 5.77 21.75 10.45
N GLY A 246 6.27 22.01 9.24
CA GLY A 246 5.47 21.97 8.01
C GLY A 246 5.26 20.53 7.50
N VAL A 247 4.84 20.43 6.22
CA VAL A 247 4.55 19.15 5.56
C VAL A 247 5.75 18.17 5.57
N PHE A 248 6.98 18.66 5.58
CA PHE A 248 8.21 17.88 5.69
C PHE A 248 8.57 17.50 7.14
N GLY A 249 7.59 17.31 8.00
CA GLY A 249 7.76 17.12 9.44
C GLY A 249 8.41 15.81 9.89
N GLY A 250 9.05 15.04 9.00
CA GLY A 250 9.68 13.75 9.31
C GLY A 250 10.82 13.75 10.34
N HIS A 251 11.28 14.94 10.77
CA HIS A 251 12.21 15.12 11.89
C HIS A 251 11.52 15.21 13.25
N THR A 252 10.19 15.12 13.29
CA THR A 252 9.37 15.04 14.49
C THR A 252 8.67 13.69 14.56
N GLU A 253 8.50 13.14 15.76
CA GLU A 253 7.81 11.86 15.96
C GLU A 253 6.31 11.99 15.68
N PHE A 254 5.66 10.89 15.27
CA PHE A 254 4.21 10.83 15.18
C PHE A 254 3.59 11.11 16.56
N GLY A 255 2.51 11.89 16.59
CA GLY A 255 1.88 12.38 17.82
C GLY A 255 2.48 13.68 18.38
N ASP A 256 3.57 14.21 17.83
CA ASP A 256 4.10 15.51 18.23
C ASP A 256 3.13 16.62 17.79
N ARG A 257 2.61 17.39 18.76
CA ARG A 257 1.64 18.46 18.52
C ARG A 257 2.10 19.58 17.57
N ARG A 258 3.42 19.64 17.26
CA ARG A 258 4.01 20.62 16.35
C ARG A 258 3.89 20.21 14.88
N ARG A 259 3.53 18.93 14.61
CA ARG A 259 3.40 18.42 13.24
C ARG A 259 2.24 19.09 12.50
N TYR A 260 2.41 19.26 11.20
CA TYR A 260 1.36 19.73 10.31
C TYR A 260 0.30 18.65 10.07
N TRP A 261 0.70 17.39 9.99
CA TRP A 261 -0.19 16.24 9.75
C TRP A 261 0.21 15.05 10.62
N ASP A 262 -0.76 14.20 10.87
CA ASP A 262 -0.55 12.93 11.59
C ASP A 262 -1.61 11.92 11.18
N PHE A 263 -1.30 10.62 11.23
CA PHE A 263 -2.30 9.59 10.97
C PHE A 263 -3.37 9.59 12.04
N ARG A 264 -4.58 9.22 11.63
CA ARG A 264 -5.77 9.14 12.49
C ARG A 264 -6.53 7.87 12.22
N SER A 265 -7.15 7.31 13.25
CA SER A 265 -8.15 6.27 13.10
C SER A 265 -9.23 6.72 12.10
N LEU A 266 -9.72 5.79 11.29
CA LEU A 266 -10.66 6.06 10.20
C LEU A 266 -11.89 6.84 10.65
N GLY A 267 -12.23 7.89 9.92
CA GLY A 267 -13.32 8.81 10.22
C GLY A 267 -12.96 9.91 11.22
N ARG A 268 -11.71 10.00 11.67
CA ARG A 268 -11.23 11.00 12.63
C ARG A 268 -10.22 11.99 12.05
N GLY A 269 -9.86 11.83 10.78
CA GLY A 269 -8.99 12.73 10.04
C GLY A 269 -9.75 13.67 9.12
N ASN A 270 -9.14 13.98 7.97
CA ASN A 270 -9.66 14.93 7.00
C ASN A 270 -10.01 14.30 5.65
N ILE A 271 -9.87 12.99 5.49
CA ILE A 271 -10.18 12.31 4.23
C ILE A 271 -11.70 12.17 4.07
N ASP A 272 -12.20 12.52 2.90
CA ASP A 272 -13.62 12.35 2.52
C ASP A 272 -13.84 10.95 1.95
N PHE A 273 -14.12 10.00 2.83
CA PHE A 273 -14.35 8.61 2.43
C PHE A 273 -15.64 8.42 1.64
N GLU A 274 -16.64 9.29 1.79
CA GLU A 274 -17.86 9.21 0.98
C GLU A 274 -17.54 9.44 -0.50
N GLU A 275 -16.77 10.48 -0.83
CA GLU A 275 -16.35 10.75 -2.20
C GLU A 275 -15.43 9.65 -2.76
N ILE A 276 -14.58 9.05 -1.93
CA ILE A 276 -13.78 7.87 -2.32
C ILE A 276 -14.69 6.69 -2.71
N ILE A 277 -15.68 6.36 -1.89
CA ILE A 277 -16.62 5.26 -2.19
C ILE A 277 -17.42 5.55 -3.46
N ARG A 278 -17.86 6.79 -3.68
CA ARG A 278 -18.51 7.20 -4.92
C ARG A 278 -17.60 6.99 -6.13
N ALA A 279 -16.33 7.38 -6.03
CA ALA A 279 -15.36 7.18 -7.11
C ALA A 279 -15.09 5.70 -7.37
N LEU A 280 -14.86 4.89 -6.33
CA LEU A 280 -14.66 3.44 -6.45
C LEU A 280 -15.88 2.75 -7.08
N ASN A 281 -17.09 3.19 -6.75
CA ASN A 281 -18.32 2.70 -7.39
C ASN A 281 -18.36 3.03 -8.89
N ARG A 282 -17.98 4.26 -9.28
CA ARG A 282 -17.97 4.69 -10.68
C ARG A 282 -16.95 3.95 -11.54
N ILE A 283 -15.80 3.59 -10.99
CA ILE A 283 -14.80 2.78 -11.69
C ILE A 283 -15.08 1.28 -11.60
N ASN A 284 -16.17 0.89 -10.94
CA ASN A 284 -16.55 -0.52 -10.71
C ASN A 284 -15.47 -1.34 -9.97
N TYR A 285 -14.78 -0.74 -9.00
CA TYR A 285 -13.83 -1.47 -8.16
C TYR A 285 -14.54 -2.52 -7.31
N GLN A 286 -14.09 -3.78 -7.37
CA GLN A 286 -14.69 -4.93 -6.68
C GLN A 286 -13.75 -5.57 -5.64
N GLY A 287 -12.51 -5.07 -5.52
CA GLY A 287 -11.55 -5.58 -4.56
C GLY A 287 -11.90 -5.25 -3.10
N PRO A 288 -11.11 -5.73 -2.14
CA PRO A 288 -11.32 -5.43 -0.72
C PRO A 288 -11.04 -3.96 -0.40
N LEU A 289 -11.61 -3.50 0.71
CA LEU A 289 -11.23 -2.26 1.39
C LEU A 289 -10.36 -2.67 2.58
N SER A 290 -9.05 -2.48 2.46
CA SER A 290 -8.07 -2.95 3.45
C SER A 290 -7.74 -1.82 4.42
N VAL A 291 -8.06 -2.00 5.70
CA VAL A 291 -7.74 -1.01 6.73
C VAL A 291 -6.25 -1.10 7.06
N GLU A 292 -5.53 -0.04 6.79
CA GLU A 292 -4.21 0.20 7.35
C GLU A 292 -4.37 1.15 8.55
N TRP A 293 -4.37 0.57 9.75
CA TRP A 293 -4.68 1.34 10.94
C TRP A 293 -3.43 1.91 11.59
N GLU A 294 -3.36 3.23 11.70
CA GLU A 294 -2.37 3.96 12.47
C GLU A 294 -2.98 5.18 13.16
N ASP A 295 -2.78 5.30 14.46
CA ASP A 295 -3.05 6.50 15.23
C ASP A 295 -2.21 6.47 16.51
N SER A 296 -1.22 7.34 16.62
CA SER A 296 -0.32 7.40 17.77
C SER A 296 -1.00 7.88 19.07
N GLY A 297 -2.18 8.47 18.97
CA GLY A 297 -2.97 9.00 20.08
C GLY A 297 -4.11 8.09 20.55
N MET A 298 -4.26 6.89 19.97
CA MET A 298 -5.38 6.00 20.25
C MET A 298 -4.92 4.57 20.55
N ASP A 299 -5.64 3.87 21.43
CA ASP A 299 -5.47 2.43 21.63
C ASP A 299 -5.80 1.67 20.34
N ARG A 300 -4.87 0.78 19.92
CA ARG A 300 -4.99 0.11 18.61
C ARG A 300 -6.16 -0.87 18.53
N VAL A 301 -6.53 -1.52 19.64
CA VAL A 301 -7.66 -2.46 19.66
C VAL A 301 -8.97 -1.70 19.50
N HIS A 302 -9.11 -0.59 20.23
CA HIS A 302 -10.25 0.32 20.09
C HIS A 302 -10.33 0.86 18.65
N GLY A 303 -9.24 1.39 18.13
CA GLY A 303 -9.21 2.03 16.82
C GLY A 303 -9.43 1.04 15.67
N ALA A 304 -8.83 -0.15 15.70
CA ALA A 304 -9.05 -1.16 14.67
C ALA A 304 -10.49 -1.67 14.65
N THR A 305 -11.13 -1.82 15.82
CA THR A 305 -12.54 -2.21 15.91
C THR A 305 -13.45 -1.11 15.34
N GLU A 306 -13.21 0.14 15.71
CA GLU A 306 -13.96 1.29 15.19
C GLU A 306 -13.78 1.43 13.67
N ALA A 307 -12.56 1.24 13.17
CA ALA A 307 -12.24 1.34 11.75
C ALA A 307 -12.99 0.30 10.90
N ALA A 308 -13.07 -0.96 11.35
CA ALA A 308 -13.85 -1.99 10.66
C ALA A 308 -15.32 -1.60 10.53
N ALA A 309 -15.91 -1.10 11.62
CA ALA A 309 -17.31 -0.66 11.63
C ALA A 309 -17.52 0.56 10.73
N PHE A 310 -16.60 1.52 10.76
CA PHE A 310 -16.65 2.72 9.92
C PHE A 310 -16.61 2.38 8.43
N VAL A 311 -15.66 1.52 7.99
CA VAL A 311 -15.57 1.14 6.57
C VAL A 311 -16.83 0.41 6.12
N LYS A 312 -17.37 -0.50 6.93
CA LYS A 312 -18.64 -1.19 6.61
C LYS A 312 -19.83 -0.23 6.52
N GLN A 313 -19.82 0.84 7.28
CA GLN A 313 -20.88 1.86 7.24
C GLN A 313 -20.78 2.76 6.01
N VAL A 314 -19.55 3.15 5.61
CA VAL A 314 -19.33 4.09 4.51
C VAL A 314 -19.35 3.39 3.13
N ASP A 315 -19.14 2.08 3.05
CA ASP A 315 -19.19 1.32 1.80
C ASP A 315 -20.65 1.02 1.40
N PHE A 316 -21.24 1.92 0.62
CA PHE A 316 -22.58 1.74 0.05
C PHE A 316 -22.51 1.35 -1.42
N PRO A 317 -23.49 0.52 -1.91
CA PRO A 317 -23.60 0.19 -3.33
C PRO A 317 -24.10 1.41 -4.14
N PRO A 318 -23.77 1.49 -5.44
CA PRO A 318 -24.42 2.47 -6.32
C PRO A 318 -25.92 2.14 -6.47
N SER A 319 -26.72 3.12 -6.93
CA SER A 319 -28.10 2.85 -7.33
C SER A 319 -28.13 1.95 -8.57
N ASP A 320 -28.96 0.94 -8.54
CA ASP A 320 -29.28 0.04 -9.68
C ASP A 320 -30.52 0.50 -10.46
N ILE A 321 -31.19 1.55 -9.98
CA ILE A 321 -32.41 2.11 -10.59
C ILE A 321 -32.12 3.53 -11.09
N ALA A 322 -32.38 3.79 -12.37
CA ALA A 322 -32.32 5.14 -12.92
C ALA A 322 -33.38 6.03 -12.24
N PHE A 323 -33.01 7.29 -11.98
CA PHE A 323 -33.91 8.26 -11.31
C PHE A 323 -35.24 8.44 -12.03
N ASP A 324 -35.23 8.29 -13.34
CA ASP A 324 -36.35 8.46 -14.24
C ASP A 324 -36.93 7.14 -14.80
N ALA A 325 -36.51 5.98 -14.24
CA ALA A 325 -36.97 4.64 -14.65
C ALA A 325 -38.50 4.50 -14.64
N ALA A 326 -39.21 5.28 -13.82
CA ALA A 326 -40.67 5.29 -13.77
C ALA A 326 -41.32 6.00 -14.99
N PHE A 327 -40.52 6.66 -15.83
CA PHE A 327 -40.96 7.38 -17.02
C PHE A 327 -40.48 6.73 -18.34
N GLU A 328 -39.69 5.65 -18.23
CA GLU A 328 -39.28 4.82 -19.37
C GLU A 328 -40.40 3.77 -19.63
N ASP A 329 -41.25 3.95 -20.66
CA ASP A 329 -42.24 3.00 -21.15
C ASP A 329 -41.62 1.96 -22.09
#